data_769452531be33b22a82f09502751ae55
#
_entry.id   769452531be33b22a82f09502751ae55
#
_cell.length_a   1.000
_cell.length_b   1.000
_cell.length_c   1.000
_cell.angle_alpha   90.00
_cell.angle_beta   90.00
_cell.angle_gamma   90.00
#
_symmetry.space_group_name_H-M   'P 1'
#
loop_
_entity.id
_entity.type
_entity.pdbx_description
1 polymer ?
#
loop_
_entity_poly.entity_id
_entity_poly.type
_entity_poly.pdbx_seq_one_letter_code
_entity_poly.pdbx_strand_id
1 'polypeptide(L)'
;LKIGELLKSEFSVSFEFFPPKSPEGERELFETIKELEALKPTFVSVTYGAGGSTRDRTRRIAYRIHTETKLTVMAHLTCIAHSKEELLEILQDYKNIGIENILALRGDMPKGDFQAPKGACKYAVELVRFIRENFDNFFSVGVASYPEKHPESPNMEWEIRFFKEKVLAGADFSITQMFFDNSYYYRFVERCHKEGINIPIIPGIMPITNFSQIKKFASMCGATIPQGLVETLEPYAEDPEETTKRGVEFAIRQCEDLIANGVPGLHFYTLNKSRATLLIYQAIKHLIPPKVLSRLF
;
A
#
# COMPACT_ATOMS: atom_id res chain seq x y z
N LEU A 1 -11.49 8.61 -10.07
CA LEU A 1 -12.35 7.65 -9.35
C LEU A 1 -11.85 7.49 -7.92
N LYS A 2 -12.78 7.43 -6.98
CA LYS A 2 -12.48 7.25 -5.56
C LYS A 2 -12.37 5.77 -5.21
N ILE A 3 -11.23 5.37 -4.68
CA ILE A 3 -10.95 3.96 -4.32
C ILE A 3 -11.98 3.43 -3.31
N GLY A 4 -12.34 4.22 -2.30
CA GLY A 4 -13.34 3.81 -1.32
C GLY A 4 -14.70 3.44 -1.95
N GLU A 5 -15.08 4.09 -3.04
CA GLU A 5 -16.29 3.74 -3.79
C GLU A 5 -16.10 2.48 -4.65
N LEU A 6 -14.94 2.35 -5.31
CA LEU A 6 -14.63 1.16 -6.11
C LEU A 6 -14.64 -0.12 -5.27
N LEU A 7 -14.12 -0.06 -4.05
CA LEU A 7 -14.09 -1.20 -3.13
C LEU A 7 -15.47 -1.70 -2.67
N LYS A 8 -16.53 -0.92 -2.86
CA LYS A 8 -17.90 -1.35 -2.56
C LYS A 8 -18.47 -2.31 -3.60
N SER A 9 -17.93 -2.32 -4.80
CA SER A 9 -18.50 -3.05 -5.93
C SER A 9 -17.54 -4.04 -6.61
N GLU A 10 -16.25 -3.99 -6.29
CA GLU A 10 -15.29 -4.87 -6.94
C GLU A 10 -14.19 -5.36 -6.00
N PHE A 11 -13.70 -6.56 -6.28
CA PHE A 11 -12.44 -7.06 -5.72
C PHE A 11 -11.30 -6.23 -6.31
N SER A 12 -10.49 -5.59 -5.48
CA SER A 12 -9.41 -4.74 -5.96
C SER A 12 -8.15 -5.53 -6.27
N VAL A 13 -7.50 -5.19 -7.38
CA VAL A 13 -6.11 -5.54 -7.66
C VAL A 13 -5.37 -4.24 -7.85
N SER A 14 -4.32 -4.03 -7.09
CA SER A 14 -3.58 -2.78 -7.11
C SER A 14 -2.07 -2.99 -7.04
N PHE A 15 -1.34 -2.05 -7.58
CA PHE A 15 0.11 -2.09 -7.70
C PHE A 15 0.75 -0.84 -7.12
N GLU A 16 1.80 -1.02 -6.34
CA GLU A 16 2.54 0.07 -5.75
C GLU A 16 3.86 0.30 -6.46
N PHE A 17 4.17 1.56 -6.72
CA PHE A 17 5.43 2.03 -7.30
C PHE A 17 6.09 3.06 -6.40
N PHE A 18 7.39 3.20 -6.52
CA PHE A 18 8.12 4.28 -5.87
C PHE A 18 8.73 5.22 -6.92
N PRO A 19 8.86 6.54 -6.62
CA PRO A 19 9.42 7.49 -7.56
C PRO A 19 10.94 7.27 -7.71
N PRO A 20 11.43 6.97 -8.93
CA PRO A 20 12.86 6.78 -9.18
C PRO A 20 13.65 8.07 -9.02
N LYS A 21 14.95 7.94 -8.80
CA LYS A 21 15.86 9.09 -8.61
C LYS A 21 16.50 9.58 -9.91
N SER A 22 16.40 8.81 -11.00
CA SER A 22 17.03 9.11 -12.28
C SER A 22 16.01 9.14 -13.42
N PRO A 23 16.31 9.91 -14.51
CA PRO A 23 15.48 9.88 -15.72
C PRO A 23 15.38 8.48 -16.36
N GLU A 24 16.47 7.70 -16.28
CA GLU A 24 16.50 6.32 -16.78
C GLU A 24 15.56 5.41 -15.96
N GLY A 25 15.65 5.48 -14.63
CA GLY A 25 14.72 4.75 -13.75
C GLY A 25 13.27 5.13 -13.98
N GLU A 26 12.99 6.40 -14.29
CA GLU A 26 11.64 6.87 -14.63
C GLU A 26 11.13 6.26 -15.94
N ARG A 27 11.97 6.14 -16.95
CA ARG A 27 11.61 5.45 -18.21
C ARG A 27 11.30 3.97 -17.96
N GLU A 28 12.14 3.28 -17.21
CA GLU A 28 11.93 1.88 -16.83
C GLU A 28 10.63 1.71 -16.03
N LEU A 29 10.33 2.62 -15.12
CA LEU A 29 9.07 2.63 -14.37
C LEU A 29 7.86 2.72 -15.32
N PHE A 30 7.89 3.62 -16.30
CA PHE A 30 6.76 3.77 -17.22
C PHE A 30 6.61 2.59 -18.18
N GLU A 31 7.69 1.88 -18.52
CA GLU A 31 7.62 0.60 -19.21
C GLU A 31 6.91 -0.45 -18.35
N THR A 32 7.28 -0.56 -17.07
CA THR A 32 6.62 -1.44 -16.10
C THR A 32 5.14 -1.09 -15.93
N ILE A 33 4.80 0.19 -15.79
CA ILE A 33 3.42 0.65 -15.69
C ILE A 33 2.61 0.24 -16.92
N LYS A 34 3.16 0.39 -18.10
CA LYS A 34 2.51 0.00 -19.35
C LYS A 34 2.20 -1.51 -19.39
N GLU A 35 3.14 -2.34 -18.96
CA GLU A 35 2.90 -3.78 -18.86
C GLU A 35 1.80 -4.13 -17.86
N LEU A 36 1.81 -3.49 -16.69
CA LEU A 36 0.83 -3.74 -15.64
C LEU A 36 -0.53 -3.10 -15.91
N GLU A 37 -0.59 -2.00 -16.67
CA GLU A 37 -1.85 -1.39 -17.11
C GLU A 37 -2.70 -2.36 -17.93
N ALA A 38 -2.07 -3.23 -18.70
CA ALA A 38 -2.75 -4.26 -19.48
C ALA A 38 -3.58 -5.23 -18.63
N LEU A 39 -3.25 -5.38 -17.36
CA LEU A 39 -3.98 -6.18 -16.37
C LEU A 39 -5.23 -5.47 -15.84
N LYS A 40 -5.44 -4.20 -16.21
CA LYS A 40 -6.57 -3.36 -15.76
C LYS A 40 -6.74 -3.34 -14.24
N PRO A 41 -5.71 -2.95 -13.48
CA PRO A 41 -5.82 -2.89 -12.02
C PRO A 41 -6.90 -1.88 -11.59
N THR A 42 -7.43 -2.09 -10.40
CA THR A 42 -8.41 -1.16 -9.80
C THR A 42 -7.78 0.19 -9.53
N PHE A 43 -6.54 0.19 -9.05
CA PHE A 43 -5.75 1.40 -8.86
C PHE A 43 -4.25 1.09 -8.78
N VAL A 44 -3.46 2.14 -8.87
CA VAL A 44 -2.02 2.08 -8.58
C VAL A 44 -1.67 3.14 -7.54
N SER A 45 -0.58 2.94 -6.82
CA SER A 45 -0.11 3.91 -5.85
C SER A 45 1.34 4.31 -6.09
N VAL A 46 1.69 5.53 -5.67
CA VAL A 46 3.04 6.07 -5.74
C VAL A 46 3.48 6.46 -4.34
N THR A 47 4.58 5.86 -3.87
CA THR A 47 5.09 6.09 -2.51
C THR A 47 5.69 7.48 -2.35
N TYR A 48 5.82 7.89 -1.10
CA TYR A 48 6.39 9.14 -0.67
C TYR A 48 7.60 8.86 0.22
N GLY A 49 8.78 9.34 -0.18
CA GLY A 49 10.00 9.13 0.61
C GLY A 49 10.15 10.13 1.74
N ALA A 50 11.05 9.84 2.67
CA ALA A 50 11.39 10.73 3.76
C ALA A 50 12.13 11.98 3.23
N GLY A 51 11.62 13.16 3.59
CA GLY A 51 12.22 14.45 3.27
C GLY A 51 11.69 15.12 2.00
N GLY A 52 11.83 16.44 1.93
CA GLY A 52 11.22 17.30 0.91
C GLY A 52 11.58 17.02 -0.54
N SER A 53 12.71 16.35 -0.82
CA SER A 53 13.17 16.04 -2.18
C SER A 53 12.29 15.04 -2.91
N THR A 54 11.47 14.26 -2.19
CA THR A 54 10.57 13.25 -2.76
C THR A 54 9.19 13.78 -3.08
N ARG A 55 8.79 14.91 -2.48
CA ARG A 55 7.50 15.57 -2.74
C ARG A 55 7.26 15.79 -4.23
N ASP A 56 8.19 16.45 -4.88
CA ASP A 56 8.06 16.82 -6.30
C ASP A 56 8.14 15.61 -7.22
N ARG A 57 8.95 14.61 -6.88
CA ARG A 57 9.02 13.36 -7.65
C ARG A 57 7.72 12.55 -7.56
N THR A 58 7.19 12.37 -6.35
CA THR A 58 5.90 11.69 -6.16
C THR A 58 4.79 12.38 -6.92
N ARG A 59 4.70 13.70 -6.78
CA ARG A 59 3.72 14.51 -7.50
C ARG A 59 3.86 14.34 -9.02
N ARG A 60 5.08 14.44 -9.55
CA ARG A 60 5.33 14.32 -10.99
C ARG A 60 4.94 12.95 -11.52
N ILE A 61 5.33 11.88 -10.84
CA ILE A 61 4.98 10.52 -11.24
C ILE A 61 3.46 10.30 -11.15
N ALA A 62 2.82 10.69 -10.06
CA ALA A 62 1.38 10.58 -9.89
C ALA A 62 0.61 11.36 -10.98
N TYR A 63 1.05 12.58 -11.28
CA TYR A 63 0.47 13.40 -12.34
C TYR A 63 0.63 12.75 -13.72
N ARG A 64 1.81 12.23 -14.04
CA ARG A 64 2.04 11.56 -15.32
C ARG A 64 1.18 10.30 -15.46
N ILE A 65 1.08 9.47 -14.44
CA ILE A 65 0.21 8.30 -14.48
C ILE A 65 -1.25 8.73 -14.69
N HIS A 66 -1.68 9.76 -13.98
CA HIS A 66 -3.06 10.27 -14.07
C HIS A 66 -3.39 10.80 -15.47
N THR A 67 -2.45 11.49 -16.12
CA THR A 67 -2.67 12.14 -17.43
C THR A 67 -2.32 11.27 -18.63
N GLU A 68 -1.33 10.39 -18.51
CA GLU A 68 -0.83 9.58 -19.61
C GLU A 68 -1.45 8.17 -19.67
N THR A 69 -2.18 7.75 -18.63
CA THR A 69 -2.83 6.43 -18.55
C THR A 69 -4.30 6.57 -18.18
N LYS A 70 -5.02 5.44 -18.20
CA LYS A 70 -6.41 5.36 -17.71
C LYS A 70 -6.49 4.86 -16.26
N LEU A 71 -5.35 4.75 -15.58
CA LEU A 71 -5.28 4.21 -14.23
C LEU A 71 -5.80 5.21 -13.18
N THR A 72 -6.50 4.68 -12.18
CA THR A 72 -6.82 5.41 -10.96
C THR A 72 -5.57 5.46 -10.09
N VAL A 73 -5.17 6.66 -9.67
CA VAL A 73 -3.94 6.90 -8.92
C VAL A 73 -4.24 7.26 -7.48
N MET A 74 -3.48 6.65 -6.57
CA MET A 74 -3.40 7.06 -5.18
C MET A 74 -1.99 7.58 -4.89
N ALA A 75 -1.88 8.80 -4.39
CA ALA A 75 -0.61 9.35 -3.95
C ALA A 75 -0.42 9.09 -2.44
N HIS A 76 0.72 8.55 -2.04
CA HIS A 76 1.10 8.51 -0.63
C HIS A 76 1.43 9.92 -0.14
N LEU A 77 1.10 10.23 1.08
CA LEU A 77 1.44 11.50 1.72
C LEU A 77 1.87 11.24 3.16
N THR A 78 3.06 11.71 3.52
CA THR A 78 3.57 11.62 4.89
C THR A 78 3.49 12.98 5.58
N CYS A 79 3.20 13.00 6.86
CA CYS A 79 3.00 14.26 7.59
C CYS A 79 4.16 14.71 8.46
N ILE A 80 5.07 13.81 8.86
CA ILE A 80 6.06 14.08 9.91
C ILE A 80 7.00 15.24 9.59
N ALA A 81 7.35 15.43 8.32
CA ALA A 81 8.33 16.43 7.88
C ALA A 81 7.69 17.69 7.27
N HIS A 82 6.37 17.82 7.31
CA HIS A 82 5.66 18.96 6.73
C HIS A 82 4.95 19.82 7.77
N SER A 83 4.93 21.14 7.53
CA SER A 83 4.00 22.03 8.22
C SER A 83 2.56 21.78 7.72
N LYS A 84 1.58 22.23 8.48
CA LYS A 84 0.17 22.18 8.05
C LYS A 84 -0.08 23.01 6.78
N GLU A 85 0.60 24.13 6.65
CA GLU A 85 0.55 24.98 5.46
C GLU A 85 1.07 24.25 4.22
N GLU A 86 2.19 23.52 4.34
CA GLU A 86 2.73 22.70 3.26
C GLU A 86 1.79 21.54 2.90
N LEU A 87 1.20 20.88 3.89
CA LEU A 87 0.20 19.83 3.65
C LEU A 87 -1.02 20.36 2.90
N LEU A 88 -1.48 21.55 3.27
CA LEU A 88 -2.60 22.21 2.59
C LEU A 88 -2.28 22.50 1.12
N GLU A 89 -1.09 23.02 0.84
CA GLU A 89 -0.62 23.26 -0.54
C GLU A 89 -0.55 21.98 -1.35
N ILE A 90 0.04 20.92 -0.79
CA ILE A 90 0.17 19.62 -1.47
C ILE A 90 -1.21 19.03 -1.80
N LEU A 91 -2.12 19.04 -0.86
CA LEU A 91 -3.47 18.50 -1.04
C LEU A 91 -4.29 19.34 -2.03
N GLN A 92 -4.17 20.65 -1.95
CA GLN A 92 -4.84 21.54 -2.91
C GLN A 92 -4.32 21.33 -4.34
N ASP A 93 -3.01 21.12 -4.48
CA ASP A 93 -2.40 20.79 -5.77
C ASP A 93 -2.92 19.47 -6.33
N TYR A 94 -2.97 18.40 -5.52
CA TYR A 94 -3.58 17.13 -5.94
C TYR A 94 -5.04 17.30 -6.34
N LYS A 95 -5.81 18.07 -5.60
CA LYS A 95 -7.20 18.37 -5.95
C LYS A 95 -7.28 19.06 -7.30
N ASN A 96 -6.44 20.05 -7.56
CA ASN A 96 -6.43 20.82 -8.80
C ASN A 96 -6.08 19.95 -10.02
N ILE A 97 -5.20 18.97 -9.87
CA ILE A 97 -4.83 18.07 -10.97
C ILE A 97 -5.76 16.87 -11.12
N GLY A 98 -6.74 16.71 -10.24
CA GLY A 98 -7.76 15.67 -10.32
C GLY A 98 -7.42 14.35 -9.66
N ILE A 99 -6.41 14.30 -8.79
CA ILE A 99 -6.08 13.11 -7.99
C ILE A 99 -6.96 13.11 -6.74
N GLU A 100 -7.79 12.08 -6.61
CA GLU A 100 -8.84 11.97 -5.58
C GLU A 100 -8.51 11.01 -4.46
N ASN A 101 -7.32 10.36 -4.49
CA ASN A 101 -6.99 9.28 -3.57
C ASN A 101 -5.65 9.55 -2.89
N ILE A 102 -5.66 9.53 -1.56
CA ILE A 102 -4.48 9.75 -0.72
C ILE A 102 -4.30 8.58 0.24
N LEU A 103 -3.09 8.03 0.32
CA LEU A 103 -2.70 7.16 1.43
C LEU A 103 -2.02 8.02 2.50
N ALA A 104 -2.72 8.23 3.61
CA ALA A 104 -2.27 9.09 4.69
C ALA A 104 -1.35 8.34 5.66
N LEU A 105 -0.11 8.77 5.76
CA LEU A 105 0.97 8.13 6.53
C LEU A 105 1.65 9.14 7.45
N ARG A 106 2.22 8.65 8.55
CA ARG A 106 3.15 9.46 9.35
C ARG A 106 4.43 9.72 8.58
N GLY A 107 4.99 8.69 7.98
CA GLY A 107 6.32 8.64 7.42
C GLY A 107 7.36 8.16 8.44
N ASP A 108 8.53 7.76 7.94
CA ASP A 108 9.65 7.36 8.78
C ASP A 108 10.29 8.59 9.42
N MET A 109 10.77 8.43 10.65
CA MET A 109 11.51 9.48 11.33
C MET A 109 12.80 9.78 10.56
N PRO A 110 13.02 11.03 10.16
CA PRO A 110 14.28 11.43 9.52
C PRO A 110 15.47 11.14 10.44
N LYS A 111 16.61 10.81 9.84
CA LYS A 111 17.83 10.52 10.60
C LYS A 111 18.46 11.82 11.13
N GLY A 112 19.10 11.71 12.29
CA GLY A 112 19.79 12.82 12.94
C GLY A 112 18.89 13.64 13.87
N ASP A 113 19.31 14.89 14.18
CA ASP A 113 18.58 15.80 15.07
C ASP A 113 17.40 16.47 14.36
N PHE A 114 16.44 15.64 13.90
CA PHE A 114 15.27 16.12 13.22
C PHE A 114 14.30 16.78 14.19
N GLN A 115 13.87 17.99 13.86
CA GLN A 115 12.79 18.68 14.55
C GLN A 115 11.62 18.87 13.57
N ALA A 116 10.45 18.33 13.95
CA ALA A 116 9.25 18.55 13.18
C ALA A 116 8.87 20.04 13.16
N PRO A 117 8.30 20.56 12.05
CA PRO A 117 7.76 21.91 12.03
C PRO A 117 6.77 22.15 13.16
N LYS A 118 6.73 23.38 13.67
CA LYS A 118 5.80 23.75 14.76
C LYS A 118 4.36 23.51 14.31
N GLY A 119 3.60 22.79 15.16
CA GLY A 119 2.20 22.46 14.89
C GLY A 119 1.98 21.39 13.80
N ALA A 120 3.05 20.71 13.35
CA ALA A 120 2.93 19.62 12.38
C ALA A 120 2.11 18.44 12.92
N CYS A 121 1.46 17.72 12.01
CA CYS A 121 0.85 16.45 12.33
C CYS A 121 1.95 15.43 12.69
N LYS A 122 1.83 14.78 13.85
CA LYS A 122 2.82 13.80 14.35
C LYS A 122 2.48 12.37 13.91
N TYR A 123 1.21 12.07 13.71
CA TYR A 123 0.71 10.74 13.41
C TYR A 123 -0.26 10.76 12.24
N ALA A 124 -0.42 9.62 11.57
CA ALA A 124 -1.32 9.47 10.44
C ALA A 124 -2.77 9.85 10.78
N VAL A 125 -3.24 9.56 12.00
CA VAL A 125 -4.59 9.93 12.44
C VAL A 125 -4.82 11.44 12.38
N GLU A 126 -3.83 12.23 12.73
CA GLU A 126 -3.92 13.70 12.64
C GLU A 126 -3.99 14.17 11.19
N LEU A 127 -3.24 13.51 10.29
CA LEU A 127 -3.31 13.81 8.87
C LEU A 127 -4.69 13.46 8.29
N VAL A 128 -5.28 12.34 8.67
CA VAL A 128 -6.64 11.97 8.24
C VAL A 128 -7.65 13.06 8.66
N ARG A 129 -7.61 13.49 9.93
CA ARG A 129 -8.46 14.58 10.43
C ARG A 129 -8.23 15.86 9.64
N PHE A 130 -6.98 16.23 9.41
CA PHE A 130 -6.61 17.43 8.64
C PHE A 130 -7.19 17.40 7.23
N ILE A 131 -7.13 16.26 6.56
CA ILE A 131 -7.73 16.11 5.21
C ILE A 131 -9.24 16.31 5.27
N ARG A 132 -9.92 15.70 6.25
CA ARG A 132 -11.38 15.83 6.38
C ARG A 132 -11.82 17.24 6.75
N GLU A 133 -11.10 17.91 7.64
CA GLU A 133 -11.40 19.27 8.06
C GLU A 133 -11.24 20.29 6.93
N ASN A 134 -10.28 20.09 6.02
CA ASN A 134 -9.95 21.06 4.97
C ASN A 134 -10.54 20.72 3.59
N PHE A 135 -10.86 19.45 3.33
CA PHE A 135 -11.31 18.99 2.03
C PHE A 135 -12.60 18.14 2.08
N ASP A 136 -13.24 18.06 3.23
CA ASP A 136 -14.45 17.24 3.42
C ASP A 136 -14.28 15.83 2.86
N ASN A 137 -15.15 15.43 1.95
CA ASN A 137 -15.14 14.12 1.31
C ASN A 137 -14.55 14.13 -0.11
N PHE A 138 -13.79 15.15 -0.45
CA PHE A 138 -13.19 15.20 -1.80
C PHE A 138 -12.25 14.01 -2.04
N PHE A 139 -11.36 13.73 -1.09
CA PHE A 139 -10.43 12.61 -1.19
C PHE A 139 -11.02 11.33 -0.62
N SER A 140 -10.77 10.20 -1.31
CA SER A 140 -10.78 8.89 -0.70
C SER A 140 -9.46 8.72 0.07
N VAL A 141 -9.55 8.39 1.34
CA VAL A 141 -8.39 8.32 2.23
C VAL A 141 -8.13 6.88 2.66
N GLY A 142 -6.98 6.34 2.25
CA GLY A 142 -6.46 5.09 2.74
C GLY A 142 -5.48 5.31 3.88
N VAL A 143 -5.32 4.32 4.72
CA VAL A 143 -4.33 4.28 5.81
C VAL A 143 -3.61 2.93 5.83
N ALA A 144 -2.46 2.89 6.47
CA ALA A 144 -1.75 1.63 6.70
C ALA A 144 -2.32 0.90 7.92
N SER A 145 -2.27 -0.42 7.87
CA SER A 145 -2.55 -1.30 9.00
C SER A 145 -1.46 -2.37 9.14
N TYR A 146 -1.35 -2.96 10.33
CA TYR A 146 -0.18 -3.76 10.70
C TYR A 146 -0.61 -5.08 11.34
N PRO A 147 -0.76 -6.17 10.55
CA PRO A 147 -1.22 -7.47 11.06
C PRO A 147 -0.33 -8.08 12.14
N GLU A 148 0.95 -7.73 12.15
CA GLU A 148 1.93 -8.19 13.15
C GLU A 148 2.38 -7.07 14.10
N LYS A 149 1.59 -6.02 14.23
CA LYS A 149 1.81 -4.73 14.87
C LYS A 149 2.95 -3.89 14.24
N HIS A 150 2.86 -2.59 14.32
CA HIS A 150 3.97 -1.68 14.01
C HIS A 150 5.10 -1.87 15.03
N PRO A 151 6.40 -1.85 14.63
CA PRO A 151 7.52 -2.01 15.56
C PRO A 151 7.49 -1.08 16.77
N GLU A 152 6.97 0.15 16.61
CA GLU A 152 6.83 1.13 17.69
C GLU A 152 5.58 0.94 18.55
N SER A 153 4.64 0.08 18.17
CA SER A 153 3.46 -0.21 18.99
C SER A 153 3.81 -1.16 20.14
N PRO A 154 3.33 -0.89 21.38
CA PRO A 154 3.64 -1.74 22.53
C PRO A 154 3.15 -3.18 22.36
N ASN A 155 1.95 -3.35 21.81
CA ASN A 155 1.30 -4.64 21.60
C ASN A 155 0.18 -4.52 20.56
N MET A 156 -0.44 -5.65 20.19
CA MET A 156 -1.52 -5.68 19.21
C MET A 156 -2.79 -4.96 19.68
N GLU A 157 -3.07 -4.94 20.96
CA GLU A 157 -4.23 -4.23 21.51
C GLU A 157 -4.13 -2.72 21.23
N TRP A 158 -2.95 -2.12 21.48
CA TRP A 158 -2.67 -0.73 21.14
C TRP A 158 -2.70 -0.49 19.65
N GLU A 159 -2.15 -1.43 18.85
CA GLU A 159 -2.16 -1.33 17.40
C GLU A 159 -3.57 -1.21 16.85
N ILE A 160 -4.49 -2.05 17.29
CA ILE A 160 -5.89 -2.01 16.87
C ILE A 160 -6.58 -0.74 17.34
N ARG A 161 -6.25 -0.25 18.54
CA ARG A 161 -6.76 1.02 19.04
C ARG A 161 -6.32 2.20 18.16
N PHE A 162 -5.05 2.27 17.80
CA PHE A 162 -4.53 3.29 16.88
C PHE A 162 -5.19 3.19 15.49
N PHE A 163 -5.38 1.99 14.99
CA PHE A 163 -6.09 1.78 13.72
C PHE A 163 -7.54 2.26 13.80
N LYS A 164 -8.25 1.93 14.87
CA LYS A 164 -9.62 2.40 15.10
C LYS A 164 -9.72 3.92 15.12
N GLU A 165 -8.76 4.62 15.72
CA GLU A 165 -8.70 6.08 15.71
C GLU A 165 -8.59 6.65 14.30
N LYS A 166 -7.79 6.03 13.43
CA LYS A 166 -7.69 6.42 12.01
C LYS A 166 -9.01 6.22 11.27
N VAL A 167 -9.71 5.13 11.55
CA VAL A 167 -11.03 4.84 10.96
C VAL A 167 -12.06 5.89 11.43
N LEU A 168 -12.12 6.17 12.72
CA LEU A 168 -13.02 7.18 13.28
C LEU A 168 -12.70 8.60 12.77
N ALA A 169 -11.45 8.87 12.45
CA ALA A 169 -11.04 10.15 11.85
C ALA A 169 -11.51 10.30 10.40
N GLY A 170 -11.91 9.22 9.73
CA GLY A 170 -12.47 9.26 8.39
C GLY A 170 -11.74 8.46 7.32
N ALA A 171 -10.91 7.47 7.68
CA ALA A 171 -10.31 6.56 6.70
C ALA A 171 -11.37 5.72 6.01
N ASP A 172 -11.26 5.57 4.68
CA ASP A 172 -12.20 4.81 3.85
C ASP A 172 -11.79 3.36 3.68
N PHE A 173 -10.51 3.07 3.73
CA PHE A 173 -9.94 1.73 3.57
C PHE A 173 -8.53 1.67 4.16
N SER A 174 -7.97 0.48 4.21
CA SER A 174 -6.62 0.25 4.69
C SER A 174 -5.87 -0.72 3.77
N ILE A 175 -4.57 -0.57 3.71
CA ILE A 175 -3.64 -1.52 3.09
C ILE A 175 -2.70 -2.00 4.20
N THR A 176 -2.52 -3.32 4.31
CA THR A 176 -1.65 -3.88 5.35
C THR A 176 -0.19 -3.74 5.00
N GLN A 177 0.67 -3.70 6.02
CA GLN A 177 2.09 -4.00 5.87
C GLN A 177 2.24 -5.43 5.31
N MET A 178 3.35 -5.69 4.59
CA MET A 178 3.65 -7.03 4.09
C MET A 178 3.62 -8.07 5.22
N PHE A 179 3.15 -9.26 4.90
CA PHE A 179 3.17 -10.43 5.75
C PHE A 179 3.35 -11.68 4.88
N PHE A 180 3.86 -12.75 5.46
CA PHE A 180 4.11 -14.01 4.75
C PHE A 180 3.32 -15.19 5.33
N ASP A 181 2.68 -15.00 6.46
CA ASP A 181 1.77 -15.95 7.08
C ASP A 181 0.37 -15.34 7.17
N ASN A 182 -0.54 -15.87 6.38
CA ASN A 182 -1.92 -15.35 6.28
C ASN A 182 -2.67 -15.40 7.62
N SER A 183 -2.26 -16.28 8.54
CA SER A 183 -2.92 -16.36 9.85
C SER A 183 -2.82 -15.06 10.65
N TYR A 184 -1.75 -14.30 10.49
CA TYR A 184 -1.62 -12.97 11.10
C TYR A 184 -2.68 -12.01 10.56
N TYR A 185 -2.89 -12.00 9.24
CA TYR A 185 -3.91 -11.18 8.61
C TYR A 185 -5.31 -11.56 9.09
N TYR A 186 -5.64 -12.85 9.10
CA TYR A 186 -6.97 -13.30 9.53
C TYR A 186 -7.27 -12.95 10.98
N ARG A 187 -6.33 -13.19 11.89
CA ARG A 187 -6.47 -12.81 13.31
C ARG A 187 -6.63 -11.31 13.49
N PHE A 188 -5.86 -10.53 12.74
CA PHE A 188 -5.93 -9.07 12.79
C PHE A 188 -7.32 -8.58 12.34
N VAL A 189 -7.81 -9.03 11.20
CA VAL A 189 -9.13 -8.65 10.67
C VAL A 189 -10.25 -9.06 11.64
N GLU A 190 -10.20 -10.26 12.19
CA GLU A 190 -11.18 -10.73 13.16
C GLU A 190 -11.22 -9.82 14.40
N ARG A 191 -10.06 -9.48 14.94
CA ARG A 191 -9.97 -8.56 16.09
C ARG A 191 -10.47 -7.15 15.74
N CYS A 192 -10.17 -6.66 14.55
CA CYS A 192 -10.68 -5.38 14.07
C CYS A 192 -12.21 -5.38 14.00
N HIS A 193 -12.81 -6.43 13.46
CA HIS A 193 -14.28 -6.55 13.38
C HIS A 193 -14.92 -6.57 14.78
N LYS A 194 -14.33 -7.26 15.74
CA LYS A 194 -14.81 -7.25 17.14
C LYS A 194 -14.78 -5.87 17.78
N GLU A 195 -13.85 -5.02 17.34
CA GLU A 195 -13.75 -3.61 17.79
C GLU A 195 -14.60 -2.64 16.95
N GLY A 196 -15.43 -3.15 16.04
CA GLY A 196 -16.32 -2.33 15.21
C GLY A 196 -15.65 -1.67 14.00
N ILE A 197 -14.47 -2.11 13.61
CA ILE A 197 -13.78 -1.64 12.41
C ILE A 197 -14.32 -2.42 11.20
N ASN A 198 -15.02 -1.74 10.30
CA ASN A 198 -15.70 -2.36 9.17
C ASN A 198 -15.25 -1.86 7.79
N ILE A 199 -14.20 -1.03 7.74
CA ILE A 199 -13.63 -0.61 6.45
C ILE A 199 -12.87 -1.77 5.78
N PRO A 200 -12.74 -1.79 4.45
CA PRO A 200 -11.94 -2.79 3.77
C PRO A 200 -10.47 -2.74 4.22
N ILE A 201 -9.92 -3.91 4.53
CA ILE A 201 -8.52 -4.10 4.91
C ILE A 201 -7.87 -4.94 3.81
N ILE A 202 -7.18 -4.28 2.89
CA ILE A 202 -6.58 -4.92 1.72
C ILE A 202 -5.23 -5.52 2.10
N PRO A 203 -5.03 -6.84 1.95
CA PRO A 203 -3.73 -7.45 2.19
C PRO A 203 -2.67 -6.95 1.22
N GLY A 204 -1.54 -6.52 1.76
CA GLY A 204 -0.35 -6.13 1.01
C GLY A 204 0.56 -7.33 0.78
N ILE A 205 0.86 -7.62 -0.48
CA ILE A 205 1.63 -8.78 -0.93
C ILE A 205 3.00 -8.34 -1.42
N MET A 206 4.06 -8.92 -0.86
CA MET A 206 5.42 -8.69 -1.30
C MET A 206 5.91 -9.86 -2.17
N PRO A 207 5.98 -9.71 -3.50
CA PRO A 207 6.60 -10.73 -4.35
C PRO A 207 8.07 -10.91 -3.99
N ILE A 208 8.52 -12.15 -3.85
CA ILE A 208 9.89 -12.45 -3.46
C ILE A 208 10.73 -12.75 -4.69
N THR A 209 11.75 -11.94 -4.93
CA THR A 209 12.72 -12.11 -6.02
C THR A 209 14.18 -12.14 -5.52
N ASN A 210 14.39 -11.76 -4.26
CA ASN A 210 15.71 -11.71 -3.62
C ASN A 210 15.53 -12.00 -2.12
N PHE A 211 16.13 -13.09 -1.66
CA PHE A 211 15.94 -13.53 -0.27
C PHE A 211 16.58 -12.59 0.76
N SER A 212 17.78 -12.09 0.47
CA SER A 212 18.47 -11.14 1.35
C SER A 212 17.66 -9.85 1.53
N GLN A 213 17.08 -9.34 0.44
CA GLN A 213 16.22 -8.15 0.47
C GLN A 213 14.96 -8.38 1.32
N ILE A 214 14.32 -9.55 1.18
CA ILE A 214 13.12 -9.90 1.94
C ILE A 214 13.44 -10.04 3.43
N LYS A 215 14.54 -10.64 3.81
CA LYS A 215 14.98 -10.70 5.21
C LYS A 215 15.18 -9.32 5.81
N LYS A 216 15.79 -8.42 5.05
CA LYS A 216 16.00 -7.03 5.47
C LYS A 216 14.67 -6.31 5.67
N PHE A 217 13.76 -6.39 4.70
CA PHE A 217 12.45 -5.74 4.79
C PHE A 217 11.62 -6.30 5.95
N ALA A 218 11.57 -7.61 6.10
CA ALA A 218 10.86 -8.27 7.19
C ALA A 218 11.39 -7.82 8.57
N SER A 219 12.70 -7.75 8.72
CA SER A 219 13.34 -7.26 9.94
C SER A 219 12.97 -5.81 10.25
N MET A 220 12.95 -4.94 9.25
CA MET A 220 12.63 -3.52 9.42
C MET A 220 11.18 -3.28 9.81
N CYS A 221 10.24 -4.04 9.26
CA CYS A 221 8.80 -3.84 9.51
C CYS A 221 8.20 -4.79 10.54
N GLY A 222 8.98 -5.71 11.10
CA GLY A 222 8.51 -6.67 12.09
C GLY A 222 7.71 -7.84 11.51
N ALA A 223 7.83 -8.11 10.21
CA ALA A 223 7.16 -9.25 9.58
C ALA A 223 7.91 -10.56 9.86
N THR A 224 7.15 -11.61 10.12
CA THR A 224 7.69 -12.97 10.33
C THR A 224 7.84 -13.68 8.99
N ILE A 225 9.02 -14.24 8.73
CA ILE A 225 9.23 -15.16 7.61
C ILE A 225 9.02 -16.58 8.14
N PRO A 226 8.01 -17.33 7.67
CA PRO A 226 7.79 -18.70 8.11
C PRO A 226 9.01 -19.58 7.87
N GLN A 227 9.32 -20.50 8.79
CA GLN A 227 10.47 -21.36 8.69
C GLN A 227 10.49 -22.19 7.39
N GLY A 228 9.33 -22.69 6.96
CA GLY A 228 9.21 -23.42 5.70
C GLY A 228 9.57 -22.57 4.47
N LEU A 229 9.30 -21.27 4.51
CA LEU A 229 9.71 -20.36 3.45
C LEU A 229 11.23 -20.12 3.46
N VAL A 230 11.81 -19.94 4.64
CA VAL A 230 13.28 -19.84 4.80
C VAL A 230 13.96 -21.07 4.21
N GLU A 231 13.51 -22.26 4.58
CA GLU A 231 14.05 -23.52 4.07
C GLU A 231 13.93 -23.68 2.54
N THR A 232 12.87 -23.11 1.97
CA THR A 232 12.63 -23.11 0.53
C THR A 232 13.57 -22.17 -0.22
N LEU A 233 13.87 -21.00 0.36
CA LEU A 233 14.62 -19.93 -0.31
C LEU A 233 16.12 -19.92 0.00
N GLU A 234 16.51 -20.24 1.22
CA GLU A 234 17.92 -20.14 1.65
C GLU A 234 18.91 -20.91 0.79
N PRO A 235 18.62 -22.17 0.36
CA PRO A 235 19.53 -22.92 -0.52
C PRO A 235 19.77 -22.25 -1.87
N TYR A 236 18.86 -21.37 -2.30
CA TYR A 236 18.90 -20.71 -3.62
C TYR A 236 19.16 -19.20 -3.53
N ALA A 237 19.65 -18.72 -2.39
CA ALA A 237 19.86 -17.29 -2.14
C ALA A 237 20.76 -16.60 -3.19
N GLU A 238 21.71 -17.34 -3.76
CA GLU A 238 22.63 -16.86 -4.80
C GLU A 238 22.14 -17.14 -6.24
N ASP A 239 20.97 -17.73 -6.39
CA ASP A 239 20.34 -18.01 -7.69
C ASP A 239 19.06 -17.19 -7.86
N PRO A 240 19.14 -16.03 -8.57
CA PRO A 240 17.98 -15.13 -8.73
C PRO A 240 16.79 -15.77 -9.45
N GLU A 241 17.04 -16.61 -10.44
CA GLU A 241 15.96 -17.27 -11.21
C GLU A 241 15.22 -18.29 -10.36
N GLU A 242 15.93 -19.13 -9.62
CA GLU A 242 15.29 -20.11 -8.74
C GLU A 242 14.60 -19.45 -7.55
N THR A 243 15.20 -18.39 -6.98
CA THR A 243 14.57 -17.59 -5.91
C THR A 243 13.26 -16.98 -6.41
N THR A 244 13.24 -16.36 -7.58
CA THR A 244 12.03 -15.78 -8.17
C THR A 244 10.95 -16.83 -8.41
N LYS A 245 11.33 -17.98 -8.98
CA LYS A 245 10.40 -19.08 -9.22
C LYS A 245 9.72 -19.54 -7.93
N ARG A 246 10.48 -19.78 -6.88
CA ARG A 246 9.99 -20.24 -5.57
C ARG A 246 9.20 -19.16 -4.86
N GLY A 247 9.65 -17.91 -4.95
CA GLY A 247 8.96 -16.75 -4.40
C GLY A 247 7.59 -16.52 -5.07
N VAL A 248 7.51 -16.66 -6.39
CA VAL A 248 6.25 -16.59 -7.15
C VAL A 248 5.30 -17.72 -6.75
N GLU A 249 5.78 -18.96 -6.69
CA GLU A 249 4.98 -20.11 -6.25
C GLU A 249 4.40 -19.91 -4.84
N PHE A 250 5.20 -19.40 -3.93
CA PHE A 250 4.75 -19.06 -2.56
C PHE A 250 3.65 -17.99 -2.59
N ALA A 251 3.87 -16.90 -3.32
CA ALA A 251 2.90 -15.80 -3.41
C ALA A 251 1.59 -16.23 -4.08
N ILE A 252 1.64 -17.12 -5.06
CA ILE A 252 0.44 -17.69 -5.70
C ILE A 252 -0.40 -18.43 -4.64
N ARG A 253 0.21 -19.32 -3.86
CA ARG A 253 -0.50 -20.03 -2.79
C ARG A 253 -1.04 -19.10 -1.72
N GLN A 254 -0.26 -18.08 -1.35
CA GLN A 254 -0.69 -17.04 -0.42
C GLN A 254 -1.94 -16.31 -0.92
N CYS A 255 -1.93 -15.89 -2.17
CA CYS A 255 -3.05 -15.16 -2.78
C CYS A 255 -4.27 -16.06 -2.99
N GLU A 256 -4.09 -17.31 -3.40
CA GLU A 256 -5.19 -18.28 -3.53
C GLU A 256 -5.93 -18.46 -2.21
N ASP A 257 -5.19 -18.64 -1.12
CA ASP A 257 -5.77 -18.78 0.23
C ASP A 257 -6.49 -17.49 0.66
N LEU A 258 -5.92 -16.32 0.43
CA LEU A 258 -6.55 -15.04 0.73
C LEU A 258 -7.86 -14.85 -0.05
N ILE A 259 -7.86 -15.13 -1.35
CA ILE A 259 -9.08 -15.04 -2.18
C ILE A 259 -10.15 -16.01 -1.69
N ALA A 260 -9.78 -17.25 -1.38
CA ALA A 260 -10.70 -18.25 -0.84
C ALA A 260 -11.34 -17.83 0.49
N ASN A 261 -10.65 -17.04 1.29
CA ASN A 261 -11.15 -16.51 2.56
C ASN A 261 -11.83 -15.14 2.46
N GLY A 262 -12.13 -14.67 1.24
CA GLY A 262 -13.01 -13.54 1.02
C GLY A 262 -12.40 -12.16 1.29
N VAL A 263 -11.10 -11.99 1.06
CA VAL A 263 -10.45 -10.68 1.18
C VAL A 263 -11.03 -9.67 0.17
N PRO A 264 -11.00 -8.36 0.47
CA PRO A 264 -11.57 -7.33 -0.42
C PRO A 264 -10.75 -7.06 -1.67
N GLY A 265 -9.51 -7.49 -1.71
CA GLY A 265 -8.59 -7.26 -2.80
C GLY A 265 -7.18 -7.73 -2.48
N LEU A 266 -6.26 -7.45 -3.38
CA LEU A 266 -4.83 -7.71 -3.24
C LEU A 266 -4.05 -6.47 -3.68
N HIS A 267 -3.11 -6.05 -2.87
CA HIS A 267 -2.20 -4.95 -3.18
C HIS A 267 -0.77 -5.48 -3.30
N PHE A 268 -0.13 -5.27 -4.45
CA PHE A 268 1.21 -5.80 -4.72
C PHE A 268 2.28 -4.72 -4.61
N TYR A 269 3.28 -4.96 -3.79
CA TYR A 269 4.49 -4.14 -3.68
C TYR A 269 5.45 -4.53 -4.81
N THR A 270 5.38 -3.84 -5.95
CA THR A 270 6.08 -4.26 -7.18
C THR A 270 7.57 -3.98 -7.17
N LEU A 271 8.05 -3.06 -6.34
CA LEU A 271 9.41 -2.53 -6.38
C LEU A 271 9.84 -2.08 -7.78
N ASN A 272 8.88 -1.53 -8.54
CA ASN A 272 9.03 -1.08 -9.93
C ASN A 272 9.42 -2.20 -10.92
N LYS A 273 9.09 -3.45 -10.59
CA LYS A 273 9.33 -4.62 -11.43
C LYS A 273 7.99 -5.28 -11.78
N SER A 274 7.84 -5.72 -13.02
CA SER A 274 6.58 -6.31 -13.50
C SER A 274 6.56 -7.84 -13.44
N ARG A 275 7.69 -8.50 -13.69
CA ARG A 275 7.77 -9.95 -13.95
C ARG A 275 7.09 -10.82 -12.90
N ALA A 276 7.50 -10.70 -11.64
CA ALA A 276 6.93 -11.54 -10.57
C ALA A 276 5.44 -11.25 -10.38
N THR A 277 5.05 -9.99 -10.37
CA THR A 277 3.64 -9.57 -10.25
C THR A 277 2.78 -10.10 -11.40
N LEU A 278 3.28 -10.04 -12.65
CA LEU A 278 2.60 -10.60 -13.82
C LEU A 278 2.39 -12.11 -13.67
N LEU A 279 3.43 -12.84 -13.27
CA LEU A 279 3.35 -14.30 -13.09
C LEU A 279 2.35 -14.69 -12.00
N ILE A 280 2.34 -13.98 -10.88
CA ILE A 280 1.37 -14.19 -9.81
C ILE A 280 -0.05 -13.91 -10.31
N TYR A 281 -0.27 -12.75 -10.92
CA TYR A 281 -1.59 -12.36 -11.42
C TYR A 281 -2.14 -13.37 -12.45
N GLN A 282 -1.32 -13.79 -13.41
CA GLN A 282 -1.72 -14.77 -14.42
C GLN A 282 -2.20 -16.08 -13.80
N ALA A 283 -1.58 -16.51 -12.70
CA ALA A 283 -1.95 -17.73 -12.01
C ALA A 283 -3.25 -17.62 -11.20
N ILE A 284 -3.59 -16.43 -10.69
CA ILE A 284 -4.74 -16.24 -9.78
C ILE A 284 -5.94 -15.52 -10.42
N LYS A 285 -5.79 -14.94 -11.62
CA LYS A 285 -6.85 -14.12 -12.24
C LYS A 285 -8.20 -14.83 -12.38
N HIS A 286 -8.20 -16.13 -12.60
CA HIS A 286 -9.41 -16.94 -12.71
C HIS A 286 -10.16 -17.11 -11.38
N LEU A 287 -9.53 -16.83 -10.25
CA LEU A 287 -10.10 -16.89 -8.90
C LEU A 287 -10.67 -15.55 -8.44
N ILE A 288 -10.34 -14.46 -9.16
CA ILE A 288 -10.80 -13.11 -8.80
C ILE A 288 -12.31 -13.02 -8.99
N PRO A 289 -13.07 -12.64 -7.94
CA PRO A 289 -14.53 -12.50 -8.08
C PRO A 289 -14.90 -11.47 -9.15
N PRO A 290 -15.97 -11.73 -9.93
CA PRO A 290 -16.44 -10.75 -10.91
C PRO A 290 -16.95 -9.50 -10.20
N LYS A 291 -16.93 -8.35 -10.91
CA LYS A 291 -17.54 -7.12 -10.39
C LYS A 291 -18.99 -7.39 -10.03
N VAL A 292 -19.37 -7.03 -8.82
CA VAL A 292 -20.77 -6.99 -8.44
C VAL A 292 -21.35 -5.76 -9.12
N LEU A 293 -22.14 -5.96 -10.16
CA LEU A 293 -22.97 -4.87 -10.69
C LEU A 293 -23.80 -4.37 -9.52
N SER A 294 -23.58 -3.13 -9.08
CA SER A 294 -24.40 -2.50 -8.07
C SER A 294 -25.84 -2.68 -8.52
N ARG A 295 -26.63 -3.47 -7.79
CA ARG A 295 -28.06 -3.50 -8.00
C ARG A 295 -28.52 -2.09 -7.69
N LEU A 296 -28.81 -1.33 -8.73
CA LEU A 296 -29.55 -0.10 -8.64
C LEU A 296 -30.93 -0.48 -8.08
N PHE A 297 -31.09 -0.28 -6.78
CA PHE A 297 -32.41 -0.22 -6.14
C PHE A 297 -32.38 0.99 -5.20
#